data_565447d5c108aaf032d038d5418b3b92
#
_entry.id   565447d5c108aaf032d038d5418b3b92
#
_cell.length_a   1.000
_cell.length_b   1.000
_cell.length_c   1.000
_cell.angle_alpha   90.00
_cell.angle_beta   90.00
_cell.angle_gamma   90.00
#
_symmetry.space_group_name_H-M   'P 1'
#
loop_
_entity.id
_entity.type
_entity.pdbx_description
1 polymer ?
#
loop_
_entity_poly.entity_id
_entity_poly.type
_entity_poly.pdbx_seq_one_letter_code
_entity_poly.pdbx_strand_id
1 'polypeptide(L)'
;YAKEVDQLLEEAVRLANSKHRNVYIFSGTKGTTQTYTTSRTDGKITGVTFNGNTSSAQVDIAPHASMGGNYSAEGSNGILKTNASGNDFIANLMSLRDNLAIAAKESSTSVEKASSLTFIKDTIINDLDKNELNFIDHFSSIGARLSRLETSETITTQQISSITPLISNETDIDLADTLVRLNEIQNAYTAALQSGSTLLRTSLLDFIR
;
A
#
# COMPACT_ATOMS: atom_id res chain seq x y z
N TYR A 1 -14.47 18.81 29.59
CA TYR A 1 -14.79 17.94 28.44
C TYR A 1 -14.65 18.68 27.10
N ALA A 2 -15.23 19.90 26.88
CA ALA A 2 -15.09 20.59 25.58
C ALA A 2 -13.62 20.84 25.17
N LYS A 3 -12.72 21.13 26.11
CA LYS A 3 -11.28 21.28 25.85
C LYS A 3 -10.61 19.94 25.51
N GLU A 4 -11.04 18.87 26.12
CA GLU A 4 -10.56 17.51 25.83
C GLU A 4 -10.95 17.09 24.41
N VAL A 5 -12.21 17.35 24.03
CA VAL A 5 -12.69 17.08 22.66
C VAL A 5 -11.95 17.94 21.63
N ASP A 6 -11.61 19.18 21.96
CA ASP A 6 -10.80 20.03 21.09
C ASP A 6 -9.40 19.46 20.87
N GLN A 7 -8.77 18.90 21.91
CA GLN A 7 -7.49 18.18 21.77
C GLN A 7 -7.61 16.90 20.95
N LEU A 8 -8.69 16.13 21.13
CA LEU A 8 -8.96 14.94 20.30
C LEU A 8 -9.17 15.31 18.84
N LEU A 9 -9.83 16.44 18.56
CA LEU A 9 -10.01 16.95 17.21
C LEU A 9 -8.67 17.34 16.56
N GLU A 10 -7.78 18.01 17.29
CA GLU A 10 -6.42 18.33 16.82
C GLU A 10 -5.63 17.04 16.49
N GLU A 11 -5.71 16.07 17.37
CA GLU A 11 -5.06 14.78 17.17
C GLU A 11 -5.63 14.00 15.97
N ALA A 12 -6.96 14.00 15.82
CA ALA A 12 -7.64 13.36 14.69
C ALA A 12 -7.18 13.97 13.35
N VAL A 13 -7.10 15.29 13.27
CA VAL A 13 -6.60 15.98 12.05
C VAL A 13 -5.12 15.70 11.83
N ARG A 14 -4.32 15.64 12.90
CA ARG A 14 -2.90 15.29 12.81
C ARG A 14 -2.71 13.87 12.26
N LEU A 15 -3.47 12.91 12.78
CA LEU A 15 -3.45 11.52 12.31
C LEU A 15 -3.94 11.40 10.86
N ALA A 16 -5.00 12.15 10.48
CA ALA A 16 -5.48 12.21 9.12
C ALA A 16 -4.45 12.78 8.13
N ASN A 17 -3.53 13.60 8.62
CA ASN A 17 -2.39 14.14 7.86
C ASN A 17 -1.09 13.34 8.03
N SER A 18 -1.17 12.10 8.53
CA SER A 18 0.01 11.27 8.71
C SER A 18 0.64 10.87 7.37
N LYS A 19 1.97 10.71 7.40
CA LYS A 19 2.77 10.33 6.23
C LYS A 19 3.50 9.02 6.47
N HIS A 20 3.59 8.24 5.39
CA HIS A 20 4.51 7.13 5.32
C HIS A 20 5.45 7.34 4.12
N ARG A 21 6.78 7.25 4.33
CA ARG A 21 7.79 7.51 3.28
C ARG A 21 7.54 8.82 2.51
N ASN A 22 7.19 9.87 3.24
CA ASN A 22 6.87 11.21 2.72
C ASN A 22 5.59 11.32 1.86
N VAL A 23 4.72 10.30 1.88
CA VAL A 23 3.43 10.27 1.19
C VAL A 23 2.31 10.31 2.22
N TYR A 24 1.32 11.18 2.02
CA TYR A 24 0.11 11.22 2.85
C TYR A 24 -0.75 9.98 2.58
N ILE A 25 -1.03 9.21 3.64
CA ILE A 25 -1.66 7.88 3.51
C ILE A 25 -3.17 7.93 3.26
N PHE A 26 -3.83 9.04 3.61
CA PHE A 26 -5.28 9.21 3.49
C PHE A 26 -5.71 10.18 2.38
N SER A 27 -4.79 10.62 1.53
CA SER A 27 -5.08 11.57 0.44
C SER A 27 -5.49 10.89 -0.89
N GLY A 28 -5.75 9.58 -0.87
CA GLY A 28 -6.01 8.82 -2.08
C GLY A 28 -4.76 8.73 -2.96
N THR A 29 -4.89 8.99 -4.27
CA THR A 29 -3.74 8.97 -5.19
C THR A 29 -2.93 10.28 -5.20
N LYS A 30 -3.37 11.32 -4.46
CA LYS A 30 -2.66 12.61 -4.29
C LYS A 30 -1.69 12.59 -3.11
N GLY A 31 -0.82 11.61 -3.02
CA GLY A 31 0.06 11.38 -1.87
C GLY A 31 1.02 12.53 -1.52
N THR A 32 1.28 13.48 -2.41
CA THR A 32 2.10 14.67 -2.15
C THR A 32 1.31 15.83 -1.54
N THR A 33 -0.03 15.75 -1.57
CA THR A 33 -0.92 16.81 -1.09
C THR A 33 -1.39 16.49 0.32
N GLN A 34 -1.31 17.45 1.22
CA GLN A 34 -1.82 17.32 2.59
C GLN A 34 -3.30 16.94 2.57
N THR A 35 -3.67 15.91 3.36
CA THR A 35 -5.03 15.36 3.33
C THR A 35 -6.08 16.39 3.71
N TYR A 36 -5.87 17.06 4.85
CA TYR A 36 -6.76 18.11 5.35
C TYR A 36 -6.02 19.40 5.66
N THR A 37 -6.55 20.52 5.20
CA THR A 37 -6.20 21.85 5.70
C THR A 37 -7.27 22.32 6.69
N THR A 38 -6.84 23.03 7.75
CA THR A 38 -7.73 23.51 8.81
C THR A 38 -7.97 25.00 8.71
N SER A 39 -9.23 25.42 8.88
CA SER A 39 -9.59 26.79 9.17
C SER A 39 -9.69 26.96 10.68
N ARG A 40 -9.18 28.08 11.21
CA ARG A 40 -9.13 28.33 12.66
C ARG A 40 -9.69 29.70 13.01
N THR A 41 -10.41 29.78 14.13
CA THR A 41 -10.86 31.02 14.76
C THR A 41 -10.54 30.91 16.25
N ASP A 42 -9.88 31.93 16.81
CA ASP A 42 -9.44 31.97 18.20
C ASP A 42 -8.62 30.72 18.63
N GLY A 43 -7.78 30.22 17.72
CA GLY A 43 -6.93 29.05 17.94
C GLY A 43 -7.64 27.71 17.82
N LYS A 44 -8.96 27.66 17.68
CA LYS A 44 -9.75 26.43 17.54
C LYS A 44 -10.01 26.10 16.08
N ILE A 45 -10.04 24.82 15.75
CA ILE A 45 -10.45 24.35 14.42
C ILE A 45 -11.94 24.62 14.25
N THR A 46 -12.29 25.43 13.23
CA THR A 46 -13.68 25.76 12.87
C THR A 46 -14.11 25.10 11.55
N GLY A 47 -13.18 24.50 10.83
CA GLY A 47 -13.46 23.78 9.61
C GLY A 47 -12.26 23.02 9.10
N VAL A 48 -12.50 22.00 8.30
CA VAL A 48 -11.49 21.23 7.59
C VAL A 48 -11.85 21.15 6.12
N THR A 49 -10.86 21.19 5.26
CA THR A 49 -11.03 21.04 3.80
C THR A 49 -10.20 19.85 3.33
N PHE A 50 -10.85 18.90 2.68
CA PHE A 50 -10.20 17.74 2.07
C PHE A 50 -9.55 18.15 0.74
N ASN A 51 -8.24 17.90 0.61
CA ASN A 51 -7.47 18.25 -0.60
C ASN A 51 -7.05 17.01 -1.39
N GLY A 52 -7.32 15.81 -0.85
CA GLY A 52 -7.03 14.54 -1.49
C GLY A 52 -7.96 14.24 -2.68
N ASN A 53 -8.04 12.98 -3.02
CA ASN A 53 -9.06 12.43 -3.91
C ASN A 53 -9.53 11.07 -3.41
N THR A 54 -10.61 10.56 -4.00
CA THR A 54 -11.22 9.28 -3.64
C THR A 54 -10.75 8.11 -4.52
N SER A 55 -9.76 8.36 -5.38
CA SER A 55 -9.24 7.34 -6.30
C SER A 55 -8.33 6.36 -5.58
N SER A 56 -8.40 5.09 -5.97
CA SER A 56 -7.53 4.04 -5.48
C SER A 56 -6.58 3.56 -6.58
N ALA A 57 -5.28 3.60 -6.30
CA ALA A 57 -4.28 2.97 -7.16
C ALA A 57 -4.39 1.46 -7.02
N GLN A 58 -4.42 0.74 -8.15
CA GLN A 58 -4.42 -0.72 -8.16
C GLN A 58 -2.97 -1.22 -8.19
N VAL A 59 -2.68 -2.21 -7.37
CA VAL A 59 -1.39 -2.92 -7.32
C VAL A 59 -1.65 -4.38 -7.63
N ASP A 60 -0.97 -4.91 -8.62
CA ASP A 60 -1.06 -6.32 -8.96
C ASP A 60 -0.27 -7.14 -7.94
N ILE A 61 -0.93 -8.10 -7.32
CA ILE A 61 -0.37 -8.99 -6.29
C ILE A 61 -0.15 -10.42 -6.79
N ALA A 62 -0.77 -10.78 -7.91
CA ALA A 62 -0.59 -12.04 -8.62
C ALA A 62 -1.12 -11.89 -10.06
N PRO A 63 -0.83 -12.82 -10.99
CA PRO A 63 -1.43 -12.83 -12.32
C PRO A 63 -2.96 -12.75 -12.21
N HIS A 64 -3.56 -11.76 -12.85
CA HIS A 64 -5.01 -11.48 -12.83
C HIS A 64 -5.60 -11.15 -11.46
N ALA A 65 -4.79 -10.80 -10.45
CA ALA A 65 -5.24 -10.38 -9.15
C ALA A 65 -4.62 -9.03 -8.76
N SER A 66 -5.46 -8.01 -8.67
CA SER A 66 -5.07 -6.67 -8.20
C SER A 66 -5.75 -6.31 -6.89
N MET A 67 -5.20 -5.35 -6.19
CA MET A 67 -5.70 -4.83 -4.93
C MET A 67 -5.48 -3.32 -4.84
N GLY A 68 -6.41 -2.60 -4.19
CA GLY A 68 -6.22 -1.18 -3.91
C GLY A 68 -5.06 -0.95 -2.95
N GLY A 69 -4.07 -0.16 -3.37
CA GLY A 69 -2.83 0.09 -2.62
C GLY A 69 -2.87 1.30 -1.71
N ASN A 70 -3.95 2.08 -1.71
CA ASN A 70 -4.08 3.30 -0.92
C ASN A 70 -5.49 3.47 -0.35
N TYR A 71 -5.61 4.37 0.60
CA TYR A 71 -6.87 4.75 1.23
C TYR A 71 -7.17 6.23 1.00
N SER A 72 -8.47 6.59 1.07
CA SER A 72 -8.93 7.97 1.09
C SER A 72 -9.59 8.27 2.43
N ALA A 73 -9.40 9.50 2.91
CA ALA A 73 -10.11 9.97 4.09
C ALA A 73 -11.61 10.15 3.83
N GLU A 74 -11.99 10.60 2.63
CA GLU A 74 -13.37 10.88 2.24
C GLU A 74 -13.79 10.06 1.02
N GLY A 75 -15.11 9.99 0.79
CA GLY A 75 -15.73 9.33 -0.36
C GLY A 75 -16.72 8.25 0.02
N SER A 76 -17.18 7.45 -0.94
CA SER A 76 -18.13 6.36 -0.67
C SER A 76 -17.55 5.29 0.26
N ASN A 77 -16.23 5.12 0.26
CA ASN A 77 -15.48 4.23 1.12
C ASN A 77 -14.36 4.98 1.86
N GLY A 78 -14.68 6.19 2.37
CA GLY A 78 -13.76 7.03 3.12
C GLY A 78 -13.63 6.57 4.57
N ILE A 79 -12.43 6.65 5.13
CA ILE A 79 -12.17 6.22 6.52
C ILE A 79 -12.78 7.20 7.51
N LEU A 80 -12.63 8.51 7.28
CA LEU A 80 -13.08 9.54 8.22
C LEU A 80 -14.44 10.12 7.85
N LYS A 81 -14.80 10.06 6.55
CA LYS A 81 -16.08 10.56 6.06
C LYS A 81 -16.57 9.72 4.91
N THR A 82 -17.78 9.19 5.03
CA THR A 82 -18.49 8.52 3.94
C THR A 82 -19.62 9.39 3.40
N ASN A 83 -20.25 8.96 2.30
CA ASN A 83 -21.44 9.61 1.77
C ASN A 83 -22.70 9.33 2.62
N ALA A 84 -22.61 8.46 3.62
CA ALA A 84 -23.70 8.18 4.54
C ALA A 84 -23.94 9.35 5.51
N SER A 85 -25.20 9.66 5.79
CA SER A 85 -25.55 10.72 6.74
C SER A 85 -25.03 10.41 8.14
N GLY A 86 -24.42 11.41 8.77
CA GLY A 86 -23.84 11.30 10.11
C GLY A 86 -22.45 10.66 10.15
N ASN A 87 -21.93 10.13 9.05
CA ASN A 87 -20.62 9.50 9.00
C ASN A 87 -19.52 10.48 8.54
N ASP A 88 -19.33 11.54 9.32
CA ASP A 88 -18.24 12.50 9.20
C ASP A 88 -17.59 12.70 10.60
N PHE A 89 -16.56 11.93 10.88
CA PHE A 89 -15.94 11.87 12.21
C PHE A 89 -15.42 13.22 12.69
N ILE A 90 -14.78 13.99 11.80
CA ILE A 90 -14.23 15.30 12.17
C ILE A 90 -15.36 16.32 12.43
N ALA A 91 -16.40 16.33 11.60
CA ALA A 91 -17.56 17.20 11.81
C ALA A 91 -18.32 16.82 13.10
N ASN A 92 -18.42 15.53 13.40
CA ASN A 92 -19.05 15.06 14.63
C ASN A 92 -18.25 15.47 15.89
N LEU A 93 -16.92 15.42 15.85
CA LEU A 93 -16.08 15.92 16.94
C LEU A 93 -16.20 17.46 17.11
N MET A 94 -16.22 18.21 16.02
CA MET A 94 -16.47 19.66 16.07
C MET A 94 -17.84 19.98 16.69
N SER A 95 -18.89 19.27 16.24
CA SER A 95 -20.25 19.44 16.76
C SER A 95 -20.33 19.05 18.26
N LEU A 96 -19.67 17.97 18.66
CA LEU A 96 -19.59 17.58 20.08
C LEU A 96 -18.94 18.66 20.93
N ARG A 97 -17.78 19.13 20.52
CA ARG A 97 -17.04 20.21 21.21
C ARG A 97 -17.91 21.45 21.39
N ASP A 98 -18.54 21.89 20.30
CA ASP A 98 -19.29 23.15 20.29
C ASP A 98 -20.56 23.06 21.15
N ASN A 99 -21.28 21.94 21.09
CA ASN A 99 -22.45 21.73 21.93
C ASN A 99 -22.08 21.54 23.41
N LEU A 100 -20.96 20.89 23.72
CA LEU A 100 -20.43 20.83 25.11
C LEU A 100 -20.04 22.22 25.63
N ALA A 101 -19.45 23.07 24.76
CA ALA A 101 -19.11 24.43 25.13
C ALA A 101 -20.37 25.29 25.43
N ILE A 102 -21.44 25.15 24.62
CA ILE A 102 -22.73 25.80 24.86
C ILE A 102 -23.35 25.32 26.18
N ALA A 103 -23.37 24.01 26.42
CA ALA A 103 -23.93 23.42 27.62
C ALA A 103 -23.19 23.86 28.91
N ALA A 104 -21.86 24.10 28.81
CA ALA A 104 -21.02 24.52 29.93
C ALA A 104 -20.98 26.04 30.15
N LYS A 105 -21.44 26.83 29.20
CA LYS A 105 -21.33 28.30 29.27
C LYS A 105 -22.39 28.86 30.22
N GLU A 106 -21.95 29.66 31.21
CA GLU A 106 -22.86 30.27 32.20
C GLU A 106 -23.90 31.19 31.58
N SER A 107 -23.53 31.96 30.54
CA SER A 107 -24.38 32.90 29.84
C SER A 107 -25.41 32.24 28.91
N SER A 108 -25.36 30.91 28.68
CA SER A 108 -26.35 30.20 27.89
C SER A 108 -27.65 30.00 28.67
N THR A 109 -28.77 30.16 27.99
CA THR A 109 -30.10 29.94 28.58
C THR A 109 -30.33 28.47 28.92
N SER A 110 -31.26 28.20 29.82
CA SER A 110 -31.63 26.81 30.18
C SER A 110 -32.13 26.01 28.94
N VAL A 111 -32.78 26.68 28.01
CA VAL A 111 -33.28 26.07 26.76
C VAL A 111 -32.13 25.72 25.84
N GLU A 112 -31.14 26.59 25.65
CA GLU A 112 -29.95 26.31 24.82
C GLU A 112 -29.15 25.13 25.39
N LYS A 113 -28.95 25.11 26.72
CA LYS A 113 -28.26 24.00 27.39
C LYS A 113 -28.99 22.66 27.20
N ALA A 114 -30.31 22.66 27.40
CA ALA A 114 -31.13 21.47 27.21
C ALA A 114 -31.12 20.99 25.76
N SER A 115 -31.25 21.91 24.78
CA SER A 115 -31.21 21.59 23.35
C SER A 115 -29.84 21.01 22.94
N SER A 116 -28.74 21.58 23.41
CA SER A 116 -27.39 21.08 23.12
C SER A 116 -27.16 19.69 23.71
N LEU A 117 -27.60 19.44 24.95
CA LEU A 117 -27.50 18.11 25.57
C LEU A 117 -28.35 17.06 24.86
N THR A 118 -29.57 17.44 24.45
CA THR A 118 -30.46 16.56 23.64
C THR A 118 -29.82 16.23 22.32
N PHE A 119 -29.25 17.21 21.62
CA PHE A 119 -28.59 17.02 20.34
C PHE A 119 -27.34 16.11 20.48
N ILE A 120 -26.55 16.27 21.53
CA ILE A 120 -25.43 15.35 21.82
C ILE A 120 -25.95 13.94 21.99
N LYS A 121 -26.97 13.74 22.81
CA LYS A 121 -27.52 12.43 23.15
C LYS A 121 -28.16 11.72 21.94
N ASP A 122 -29.00 12.45 21.20
CA ASP A 122 -29.88 11.83 20.21
C ASP A 122 -29.25 11.81 18.79
N THR A 123 -28.24 12.64 18.55
CA THR A 123 -27.61 12.76 17.22
C THR A 123 -26.13 12.41 17.26
N ILE A 124 -25.34 13.14 18.05
CA ILE A 124 -23.87 13.02 17.97
C ILE A 124 -23.38 11.65 18.43
N ILE A 125 -23.95 11.10 19.52
CA ILE A 125 -23.57 9.77 20.02
C ILE A 125 -23.88 8.72 18.96
N ASN A 126 -25.06 8.74 18.35
CA ASN A 126 -25.43 7.79 17.30
C ASN A 126 -24.54 7.94 16.05
N ASP A 127 -24.10 9.16 15.72
CA ASP A 127 -23.23 9.39 14.58
C ASP A 127 -21.78 8.97 14.90
N LEU A 128 -21.33 9.08 16.15
CA LEU A 128 -20.05 8.53 16.58
C LEU A 128 -20.05 7.00 16.55
N ASP A 129 -21.15 6.36 16.93
CA ASP A 129 -21.30 4.89 16.82
C ASP A 129 -21.20 4.43 15.36
N LYS A 130 -21.78 5.19 14.40
CA LYS A 130 -21.62 4.92 12.96
C LYS A 130 -20.17 5.06 12.50
N ASN A 131 -19.45 6.08 13.01
CA ASN A 131 -18.03 6.25 12.71
C ASN A 131 -17.20 5.09 13.28
N GLU A 132 -17.52 4.62 14.48
CA GLU A 132 -16.85 3.45 15.08
C GLU A 132 -17.04 2.22 14.19
N LEU A 133 -18.27 1.92 13.76
CA LEU A 133 -18.55 0.82 12.85
C LEU A 133 -17.78 0.95 11.54
N ASN A 134 -17.70 2.16 10.97
CA ASN A 134 -16.90 2.42 9.77
C ASN A 134 -15.40 2.14 9.99
N PHE A 135 -14.85 2.51 11.13
CA PHE A 135 -13.46 2.18 11.48
C PHE A 135 -13.24 0.67 11.62
N ILE A 136 -14.18 -0.05 12.24
CA ILE A 136 -14.11 -1.51 12.39
C ILE A 136 -14.13 -2.19 11.01
N ASP A 137 -14.99 -1.74 10.10
CA ASP A 137 -15.06 -2.27 8.72
C ASP A 137 -13.76 -2.04 7.96
N HIS A 138 -13.17 -0.84 8.07
CA HIS A 138 -11.87 -0.55 7.48
C HIS A 138 -10.74 -1.38 8.10
N PHE A 139 -10.73 -1.53 9.42
CA PHE A 139 -9.75 -2.37 10.10
C PHE A 139 -9.82 -3.83 9.65
N SER A 140 -11.03 -4.37 9.54
CA SER A 140 -11.29 -5.72 9.03
C SER A 140 -10.84 -5.87 7.57
N SER A 141 -11.13 -4.88 6.74
CA SER A 141 -10.69 -4.84 5.34
C SER A 141 -9.16 -4.80 5.22
N ILE A 142 -8.48 -4.02 6.06
CA ILE A 142 -7.01 -3.96 6.11
C ILE A 142 -6.44 -5.32 6.52
N GLY A 143 -7.00 -5.95 7.54
CA GLY A 143 -6.60 -7.29 7.97
C GLY A 143 -6.72 -8.34 6.86
N ALA A 144 -7.86 -8.34 6.15
CA ALA A 144 -8.08 -9.24 5.02
C ALA A 144 -7.08 -8.99 3.86
N ARG A 145 -6.78 -7.72 3.57
CA ARG A 145 -5.77 -7.35 2.55
C ARG A 145 -4.37 -7.80 2.94
N LEU A 146 -3.99 -7.63 4.20
CA LEU A 146 -2.70 -8.07 4.73
C LEU A 146 -2.56 -9.60 4.58
N SER A 147 -3.56 -10.37 5.00
CA SER A 147 -3.55 -11.82 4.86
C SER A 147 -3.43 -12.28 3.39
N ARG A 148 -4.12 -11.58 2.46
CA ARG A 148 -3.97 -11.86 1.02
C ARG A 148 -2.55 -11.57 0.50
N LEU A 149 -1.91 -10.50 0.97
CA LEU A 149 -0.52 -10.17 0.61
C LEU A 149 0.44 -11.23 1.12
N GLU A 150 0.33 -11.65 2.38
CA GLU A 150 1.15 -12.70 2.98
C GLU A 150 0.99 -14.03 2.25
N THR A 151 -0.24 -14.38 1.89
CA THR A 151 -0.53 -15.59 1.10
C THR A 151 0.10 -15.50 -0.30
N SER A 152 -0.03 -14.36 -0.97
CA SER A 152 0.56 -14.13 -2.30
C SER A 152 2.09 -14.19 -2.27
N GLU A 153 2.71 -13.59 -1.24
CA GLU A 153 4.16 -13.67 -1.03
C GLU A 153 4.62 -15.11 -0.82
N THR A 154 3.90 -15.88 0.01
CA THR A 154 4.20 -17.28 0.27
C THR A 154 4.13 -18.11 -1.01
N ILE A 155 3.05 -17.96 -1.79
CA ILE A 155 2.87 -18.68 -3.07
C ILE A 155 3.98 -18.30 -4.05
N THR A 156 4.29 -17.01 -4.18
CA THR A 156 5.33 -16.54 -5.10
C THR A 156 6.70 -17.09 -4.72
N THR A 157 7.02 -17.10 -3.43
CA THR A 157 8.28 -17.65 -2.90
C THR A 157 8.38 -19.15 -3.17
N GLN A 158 7.30 -19.90 -2.98
CA GLN A 158 7.25 -21.34 -3.29
C GLN A 158 7.42 -21.58 -4.80
N GLN A 159 6.79 -20.78 -5.65
CA GLN A 159 6.97 -20.88 -7.11
C GLN A 159 8.42 -20.63 -7.52
N ILE A 160 9.04 -19.56 -6.99
CA ILE A 160 10.45 -19.26 -7.26
C ILE A 160 11.33 -20.44 -6.82
N SER A 161 11.11 -20.97 -5.62
CA SER A 161 11.88 -22.12 -5.10
C SER A 161 11.71 -23.39 -5.95
N SER A 162 10.54 -23.58 -6.56
CA SER A 162 10.27 -24.72 -7.43
C SER A 162 10.85 -24.55 -8.84
N ILE A 163 10.83 -23.31 -9.37
CA ILE A 163 11.28 -23.02 -10.73
C ILE A 163 12.81 -22.91 -10.81
N THR A 164 13.45 -22.36 -9.76
CA THR A 164 14.91 -22.17 -9.74
C THR A 164 15.70 -23.45 -10.06
N PRO A 165 15.44 -24.61 -9.42
CA PRO A 165 16.15 -25.86 -9.76
C PRO A 165 15.80 -26.38 -11.14
N LEU A 166 14.59 -26.13 -11.67
CA LEU A 166 14.24 -26.52 -13.03
C LEU A 166 15.04 -25.73 -14.06
N ILE A 167 15.20 -24.42 -13.85
CA ILE A 167 16.05 -23.58 -14.70
C ILE A 167 17.50 -24.01 -14.61
N SER A 168 18.01 -24.30 -13.40
CA SER A 168 19.37 -24.80 -13.21
C SER A 168 19.61 -26.11 -13.96
N ASN A 169 18.69 -27.06 -13.86
CA ASN A 169 18.79 -28.34 -14.57
C ASN A 169 18.79 -28.20 -16.11
N GLU A 170 18.12 -27.16 -16.65
CA GLU A 170 18.04 -26.95 -18.09
C GLU A 170 19.18 -26.07 -18.62
N THR A 171 19.69 -25.14 -17.82
CA THR A 171 20.67 -24.14 -18.28
C THR A 171 22.08 -24.39 -17.77
N ASP A 172 22.25 -25.07 -16.63
CA ASP A 172 23.56 -25.32 -16.07
C ASP A 172 24.30 -26.40 -16.89
N ILE A 173 25.49 -26.06 -17.34
CA ILE A 173 26.34 -26.96 -18.10
C ILE A 173 27.00 -27.96 -17.14
N ASP A 174 26.90 -29.25 -17.45
CA ASP A 174 27.77 -30.24 -16.80
C ASP A 174 29.23 -29.96 -17.22
N LEU A 175 29.96 -29.34 -16.31
CA LEU A 175 31.33 -28.94 -16.55
C LEU A 175 32.23 -30.15 -16.86
N ALA A 176 31.95 -31.32 -16.25
CA ALA A 176 32.74 -32.54 -16.47
C ALA A 176 32.53 -33.07 -17.90
N ASP A 177 31.26 -33.16 -18.38
CA ASP A 177 30.95 -33.58 -19.75
C ASP A 177 31.50 -32.56 -20.77
N THR A 178 31.41 -31.29 -20.46
CA THR A 178 31.92 -30.21 -21.35
C THR A 178 33.46 -30.29 -21.46
N LEU A 179 34.16 -30.56 -20.39
CA LEU A 179 35.63 -30.74 -20.40
C LEU A 179 36.03 -32.00 -21.17
N VAL A 180 35.29 -33.10 -21.03
CA VAL A 180 35.54 -34.34 -21.78
C VAL A 180 35.40 -34.08 -23.27
N ARG A 181 34.29 -33.45 -23.68
CA ARG A 181 34.04 -33.05 -25.10
C ARG A 181 35.12 -32.12 -25.64
N LEU A 182 35.54 -31.15 -24.83
CA LEU A 182 36.63 -30.24 -25.23
C LEU A 182 37.93 -31.02 -25.50
N ASN A 183 38.31 -31.97 -24.63
CA ASN A 183 39.48 -32.82 -24.81
C ASN A 183 39.35 -33.72 -26.06
N GLU A 184 38.19 -34.30 -26.30
CA GLU A 184 37.91 -35.08 -27.50
C GLU A 184 38.09 -34.24 -28.79
N ILE A 185 37.54 -33.05 -28.82
CA ILE A 185 37.67 -32.12 -29.96
C ILE A 185 39.14 -31.70 -30.15
N GLN A 186 39.90 -31.42 -29.10
CA GLN A 186 41.31 -31.09 -29.16
C GLN A 186 42.14 -32.28 -29.71
N ASN A 187 41.83 -33.49 -29.25
CA ASN A 187 42.50 -34.71 -29.74
C ASN A 187 42.16 -34.94 -31.23
N ALA A 188 40.89 -34.79 -31.62
CA ALA A 188 40.48 -34.93 -33.03
C ALA A 188 41.17 -33.86 -33.90
N TYR A 189 41.25 -32.62 -33.42
CA TYR A 189 41.92 -31.56 -34.14
C TYR A 189 43.41 -31.82 -34.37
N THR A 190 44.14 -32.28 -33.33
CA THR A 190 45.56 -32.63 -33.41
C THR A 190 45.78 -33.81 -34.37
N ALA A 191 44.92 -34.83 -34.30
CA ALA A 191 44.97 -35.99 -35.20
C ALA A 191 44.72 -35.56 -36.66
N ALA A 192 43.76 -34.66 -36.91
CA ALA A 192 43.50 -34.14 -38.24
C ALA A 192 44.70 -33.34 -38.83
N LEU A 193 45.35 -32.52 -37.98
CA LEU A 193 46.54 -31.77 -38.38
C LEU A 193 47.71 -32.72 -38.71
N GLN A 194 47.93 -33.79 -37.91
CA GLN A 194 48.94 -34.79 -38.15
C GLN A 194 48.67 -35.54 -39.48
N SER A 195 47.43 -35.97 -39.68
CA SER A 195 47.03 -36.67 -40.91
C SER A 195 47.20 -35.77 -42.12
N GLY A 196 46.78 -34.50 -42.01
CA GLY A 196 46.97 -33.52 -43.09
C GLY A 196 48.44 -33.28 -43.42
N SER A 197 49.30 -33.18 -42.41
CA SER A 197 50.74 -33.01 -42.61
C SER A 197 51.42 -34.20 -43.28
N THR A 198 50.99 -35.43 -42.93
CA THR A 198 51.53 -36.65 -43.59
C THR A 198 51.10 -36.76 -45.01
N LEU A 199 49.85 -36.45 -45.36
CA LEU A 199 49.34 -36.41 -46.73
C LEU A 199 50.08 -35.37 -47.60
N LEU A 200 50.34 -34.19 -47.08
CA LEU A 200 51.09 -33.18 -47.81
C LEU A 200 52.57 -33.58 -48.03
N ARG A 201 53.18 -34.26 -47.07
CA ARG A 201 54.58 -34.75 -47.25
C ARG A 201 54.65 -35.85 -48.25
N THR A 202 53.73 -36.84 -48.30
CA THR A 202 53.72 -37.92 -49.28
C THR A 202 53.44 -37.37 -50.70
N SER A 203 52.51 -36.40 -50.84
CA SER A 203 52.19 -35.78 -52.13
C SER A 203 53.35 -34.97 -52.71
N LEU A 204 54.13 -34.24 -51.85
CA LEU A 204 55.30 -33.49 -52.29
C LEU A 204 56.51 -34.40 -52.70
N LEU A 205 56.67 -35.51 -52.01
CA LEU A 205 57.72 -36.51 -52.31
C LEU A 205 57.44 -37.24 -53.64
N ASP A 206 56.17 -37.51 -53.93
CA ASP A 206 55.76 -38.13 -55.20
C ASP A 206 55.82 -37.22 -56.43
N PHE A 207 55.76 -35.90 -56.21
CA PHE A 207 55.86 -34.90 -57.30
C PHE A 207 57.31 -34.59 -57.68
N ILE A 208 58.28 -34.80 -56.81
CA ILE A 208 59.74 -34.49 -57.06
C ILE A 208 60.48 -35.71 -57.59
N ARG A 209 59.81 -36.83 -57.75
CA ARG A 209 60.39 -38.07 -58.31
C ARG A 209 59.91 -38.26 -59.75
#